data_ef4a17d16e44e3bbf193d1d817487e51
#
_entry.id   ef4a17d16e44e3bbf193d1d817487e51
#
_cell.length_a   1.000
_cell.length_b   1.000
_cell.length_c   1.000
_cell.angle_alpha   90.00
_cell.angle_beta   90.00
_cell.angle_gamma   90.00
#
_symmetry.space_group_name_H-M   'P 1'
#
loop_
_entity.id
_entity.type
_entity.pdbx_description
1 polymer ?
#
loop_
_entity_poly.entity_id
_entity_poly.type
_entity_poly.pdbx_seq_one_letter_code
_entity_poly.pdbx_strand_id
1 'polypeptide(L)'
;MAIDRSARVLTALSWGDYHLLGIETAALGRTARPGQFVMVKVSPAPFPLLRRPLSVHDAGPSGIELFFKVTGVGMDILARKRPGDTVDLLGPLGKGFTVTAELKGKRACLVGGGRGIAPLYFLGRELKVAGAQVTVLYGGRTIQDLPLRGKFETAGLPLLCATDDGSFGFKGLVTESLERFLEREPADVLFACGPDPMMRTVSEHAGRRRIPCEFSLESMMGCGIGACWGCVHRIRDEGGDGWVKICEEGPVFRRDRIMWTE
;
A
#
# COMPACT_ATOMS: atom_id res chain seq x y z
N MET A 1 -14.63 -10.39 -6.30
CA MET A 1 -14.70 -9.13 -7.06
C MET A 1 -16.14 -8.66 -7.12
N ALA A 2 -16.41 -7.42 -6.75
CA ALA A 2 -17.74 -6.78 -6.79
C ALA A 2 -17.64 -5.42 -7.50
N ILE A 3 -18.77 -4.91 -7.97
CA ILE A 3 -18.90 -3.55 -8.51
C ILE A 3 -19.89 -2.82 -7.62
N ASP A 4 -19.47 -1.67 -7.08
CA ASP A 4 -20.34 -0.75 -6.36
C ASP A 4 -20.35 0.59 -7.11
N ARG A 5 -21.45 0.86 -7.84
CA ARG A 5 -21.53 2.01 -8.77
C ARG A 5 -21.87 3.32 -8.08
N SER A 6 -22.28 3.28 -6.81
CA SER A 6 -22.74 4.42 -6.04
C SER A 6 -22.29 4.37 -4.57
N ALA A 7 -21.08 3.85 -4.34
CA ALA A 7 -20.46 3.81 -3.04
C ALA A 7 -20.34 5.24 -2.46
N ARG A 8 -20.93 5.46 -1.28
CA ARG A 8 -21.04 6.80 -0.70
C ARG A 8 -19.78 7.18 0.06
N VAL A 9 -19.26 8.39 -0.18
CA VAL A 9 -18.19 8.97 0.63
C VAL A 9 -18.76 9.34 2.00
N LEU A 10 -18.17 8.80 3.06
CA LEU A 10 -18.53 9.07 4.45
C LEU A 10 -17.65 10.15 5.07
N THR A 11 -16.35 10.09 4.79
CA THR A 11 -15.35 11.01 5.32
C THR A 11 -14.38 11.43 4.23
N ALA A 12 -13.89 12.67 4.30
CA ALA A 12 -12.87 13.20 3.43
C ALA A 12 -11.90 14.06 4.27
N LEU A 13 -10.66 13.59 4.40
CA LEU A 13 -9.59 14.29 5.09
C LEU A 13 -8.50 14.66 4.09
N SER A 14 -7.80 15.78 4.32
CA SER A 14 -6.73 16.25 3.43
C SER A 14 -5.57 16.88 4.20
N TRP A 15 -4.36 16.69 3.65
CA TRP A 15 -3.10 17.25 4.14
C TRP A 15 -2.27 17.67 2.90
N GLY A 16 -2.45 18.92 2.45
CA GLY A 16 -1.89 19.36 1.17
C GLY A 16 -2.40 18.50 0.01
N ASP A 17 -1.47 17.85 -0.71
CA ASP A 17 -1.79 16.96 -1.83
C ASP A 17 -2.25 15.56 -1.40
N TYR A 18 -2.20 15.24 -0.11
CA TYR A 18 -2.60 13.92 0.40
C TYR A 18 -4.04 13.92 0.86
N HIS A 19 -4.76 12.85 0.53
CA HIS A 19 -6.18 12.69 0.85
C HIS A 19 -6.46 11.30 1.40
N LEU A 20 -7.43 11.23 2.33
CA LEU A 20 -7.98 9.99 2.84
C LEU A 20 -9.51 10.05 2.74
N LEU A 21 -10.10 9.14 1.96
CA LEU A 21 -11.55 9.00 1.83
C LEU A 21 -12.02 7.74 2.53
N GLY A 22 -12.98 7.87 3.43
CA GLY A 22 -13.78 6.76 3.94
C GLY A 22 -15.00 6.56 3.07
N ILE A 23 -15.24 5.34 2.59
CA ILE A 23 -16.27 5.02 1.60
C ILE A 23 -17.12 3.87 2.11
N GLU A 24 -18.44 4.07 2.14
CA GLU A 24 -19.43 3.07 2.49
C GLU A 24 -19.57 2.07 1.36
N THR A 25 -19.17 0.85 1.60
CA THR A 25 -19.27 -0.27 0.64
C THR A 25 -19.08 -1.59 1.40
N ALA A 26 -20.15 -2.09 2.00
CA ALA A 26 -20.10 -3.27 2.87
C ALA A 26 -19.57 -4.53 2.14
N ALA A 27 -19.86 -4.68 0.85
CA ALA A 27 -19.41 -5.82 0.07
C ALA A 27 -17.88 -5.86 -0.07
N LEU A 28 -17.26 -4.70 -0.36
CA LEU A 28 -15.81 -4.59 -0.45
C LEU A 28 -15.17 -4.63 0.95
N GLY A 29 -15.74 -3.93 1.91
CA GLY A 29 -15.20 -3.84 3.26
C GLY A 29 -15.06 -5.19 3.97
N ARG A 30 -16.02 -6.09 3.77
CA ARG A 30 -15.99 -7.46 4.36
C ARG A 30 -15.06 -8.42 3.65
N THR A 31 -14.72 -8.17 2.40
CA THR A 31 -13.98 -9.12 1.55
C THR A 31 -12.57 -8.66 1.22
N ALA A 32 -12.26 -7.38 1.40
CA ALA A 32 -10.92 -6.85 1.17
C ALA A 32 -9.89 -7.46 2.13
N ARG A 33 -8.68 -7.64 1.62
CA ARG A 33 -7.52 -8.12 2.38
C ARG A 33 -6.36 -7.13 2.23
N PRO A 34 -5.46 -7.05 3.22
CA PRO A 34 -4.28 -6.18 3.15
C PRO A 34 -3.49 -6.38 1.87
N GLY A 35 -3.10 -5.28 1.21
CA GLY A 35 -2.36 -5.30 -0.05
C GLY A 35 -3.22 -5.37 -1.31
N GLN A 36 -4.53 -5.66 -1.20
CA GLN A 36 -5.44 -5.55 -2.34
C GLN A 36 -5.75 -4.09 -2.69
N PHE A 37 -6.29 -3.86 -3.88
CA PHE A 37 -6.65 -2.56 -4.40
C PHE A 37 -8.06 -2.53 -4.99
N VAL A 38 -8.53 -1.34 -5.30
CA VAL A 38 -9.77 -1.10 -6.05
C VAL A 38 -9.49 -0.22 -7.26
N MET A 39 -10.29 -0.38 -8.32
CA MET A 39 -10.29 0.50 -9.48
C MET A 39 -11.42 1.52 -9.33
N VAL A 40 -11.06 2.79 -9.13
CA VAL A 40 -12.00 3.90 -8.88
C VAL A 40 -12.32 4.62 -10.18
N LYS A 41 -13.60 4.71 -10.56
CA LYS A 41 -14.07 5.64 -11.59
C LYS A 41 -14.33 6.99 -10.94
N VAL A 42 -13.48 7.96 -11.25
CA VAL A 42 -13.47 9.26 -10.56
C VAL A 42 -14.53 10.24 -11.05
N SER A 43 -15.08 10.02 -12.25
CA SER A 43 -16.09 10.87 -12.89
C SER A 43 -17.09 10.02 -13.66
N PRO A 44 -18.39 10.40 -13.71
CA PRO A 44 -19.36 9.82 -14.62
C PRO A 44 -19.11 10.22 -16.08
N ALA A 45 -18.44 11.34 -16.31
CA ALA A 45 -18.10 11.84 -17.66
C ALA A 45 -17.13 10.87 -18.38
N PRO A 46 -17.05 10.94 -19.73
CA PRO A 46 -16.12 10.11 -20.49
C PRO A 46 -14.66 10.45 -20.23
N PHE A 47 -14.35 11.63 -19.70
CA PHE A 47 -12.99 12.03 -19.31
C PHE A 47 -12.89 12.31 -17.79
N PRO A 48 -11.85 11.78 -17.12
CA PRO A 48 -10.83 10.84 -17.59
C PRO A 48 -11.40 9.42 -17.78
N LEU A 49 -11.08 8.77 -18.90
CA LEU A 49 -11.68 7.51 -19.32
C LEU A 49 -11.38 6.34 -18.36
N LEU A 50 -10.10 6.19 -17.99
CA LEU A 50 -9.67 5.02 -17.21
C LEU A 50 -9.96 5.21 -15.72
N ARG A 51 -10.26 4.09 -15.04
CA ARG A 51 -10.29 4.02 -13.58
C ARG A 51 -8.90 4.22 -12.99
N ARG A 52 -8.82 4.55 -11.72
CA ARG A 52 -7.57 4.72 -10.95
C ARG A 52 -7.40 3.57 -9.97
N PRO A 53 -6.27 2.83 -10.04
CA PRO A 53 -5.96 1.83 -9.03
C PRO A 53 -5.57 2.53 -7.73
N LEU A 54 -6.21 2.17 -6.64
CA LEU A 54 -5.90 2.63 -5.30
C LEU A 54 -5.86 1.46 -4.32
N SER A 55 -4.78 1.35 -3.58
CA SER A 55 -4.66 0.36 -2.51
C SER A 55 -5.75 0.56 -1.46
N VAL A 56 -6.34 -0.51 -0.98
CA VAL A 56 -7.22 -0.48 0.19
C VAL A 56 -6.36 -0.14 1.40
N HIS A 57 -6.55 1.09 1.92
CA HIS A 57 -5.81 1.60 3.07
C HIS A 57 -6.26 0.95 4.37
N ASP A 58 -7.57 0.81 4.51
CA ASP A 58 -8.21 0.10 5.61
C ASP A 58 -9.54 -0.49 5.15
N ALA A 59 -10.02 -1.52 5.84
CA ALA A 59 -11.30 -2.14 5.58
C ALA A 59 -11.99 -2.60 6.87
N GLY A 60 -13.32 -2.54 6.84
CA GLY A 60 -14.16 -2.98 7.95
C GLY A 60 -15.58 -3.29 7.48
N PRO A 61 -16.49 -3.72 8.38
CA PRO A 61 -17.83 -4.18 8.01
C PRO A 61 -18.66 -3.18 7.21
N SER A 62 -18.44 -1.89 7.41
CA SER A 62 -19.19 -0.80 6.74
C SER A 62 -18.59 -0.34 5.42
N GLY A 63 -17.29 -0.54 5.20
CA GLY A 63 -16.64 0.00 4.01
C GLY A 63 -15.13 -0.06 4.01
N ILE A 64 -14.52 0.76 3.17
CA ILE A 64 -13.07 0.85 2.98
C ILE A 64 -12.58 2.28 3.12
N GLU A 65 -11.29 2.43 3.38
CA GLU A 65 -10.58 3.70 3.27
C GLU A 65 -9.60 3.67 2.10
N LEU A 66 -9.48 4.79 1.40
CA LEU A 66 -8.54 5.00 0.31
C LEU A 66 -7.64 6.20 0.61
N PHE A 67 -6.33 5.95 0.73
CA PHE A 67 -5.34 7.00 0.89
C PHE A 67 -4.58 7.21 -0.41
N PHE A 68 -4.44 8.47 -0.83
CA PHE A 68 -3.78 8.81 -2.08
C PHE A 68 -3.17 10.21 -2.07
N LYS A 69 -2.28 10.46 -3.04
CA LYS A 69 -1.72 11.78 -3.35
C LYS A 69 -2.24 12.25 -4.70
N VAL A 70 -2.51 13.54 -4.83
CA VAL A 70 -2.89 14.14 -6.11
C VAL A 70 -1.67 14.17 -7.04
N THR A 71 -1.76 13.39 -8.14
CA THR A 71 -0.69 13.23 -9.12
C THR A 71 -1.16 13.51 -10.56
N GLY A 72 -2.36 14.05 -10.73
CA GLY A 72 -2.94 14.39 -12.03
C GLY A 72 -4.45 14.54 -11.97
N VAL A 73 -5.06 14.88 -13.10
CA VAL A 73 -6.46 15.28 -13.22
C VAL A 73 -7.45 14.32 -12.57
N GLY A 74 -7.27 13.01 -12.78
CA GLY A 74 -8.18 12.01 -12.17
C GLY A 74 -8.11 12.01 -10.65
N MET A 75 -6.93 12.16 -10.07
CA MET A 75 -6.76 12.22 -8.62
C MET A 75 -7.26 13.56 -8.06
N ASP A 76 -7.11 14.66 -8.80
CA ASP A 76 -7.67 15.97 -8.42
C ASP A 76 -9.21 15.91 -8.37
N ILE A 77 -9.87 15.28 -9.34
CA ILE A 77 -11.32 15.08 -9.29
C ILE A 77 -11.74 14.27 -8.07
N LEU A 78 -11.01 13.21 -7.76
CA LEU A 78 -11.30 12.38 -6.57
C LEU A 78 -11.07 13.15 -5.26
N ALA A 79 -10.03 13.98 -5.20
CA ALA A 79 -9.68 14.80 -4.04
C ALA A 79 -10.76 15.85 -3.67
N ARG A 80 -11.58 16.24 -4.64
CA ARG A 80 -12.69 17.19 -4.44
C ARG A 80 -13.96 16.55 -3.89
N LYS A 81 -14.02 15.22 -3.79
CA LYS A 81 -15.16 14.51 -3.23
C LYS A 81 -15.38 14.88 -1.77
N ARG A 82 -16.67 15.02 -1.40
CA ARG A 82 -17.14 15.40 -0.06
C ARG A 82 -18.03 14.31 0.53
N PRO A 83 -18.21 14.24 1.83
CA PRO A 83 -19.23 13.39 2.46
C PRO A 83 -20.59 13.58 1.79
N GLY A 84 -21.22 12.47 1.40
CA GLY A 84 -22.46 12.42 0.64
C GLY A 84 -22.29 12.24 -0.86
N ASP A 85 -21.14 12.56 -1.43
CA ASP A 85 -20.83 12.23 -2.84
C ASP A 85 -20.73 10.73 -3.05
N THR A 86 -20.78 10.30 -4.32
CA THR A 86 -20.62 8.90 -4.70
C THR A 86 -19.40 8.68 -5.59
N VAL A 87 -18.88 7.46 -5.53
CA VAL A 87 -17.82 6.94 -6.41
C VAL A 87 -18.21 5.56 -6.92
N ASP A 88 -17.73 5.19 -8.12
CA ASP A 88 -17.92 3.87 -8.68
C ASP A 88 -16.64 3.05 -8.47
N LEU A 89 -16.77 1.95 -7.73
CA LEU A 89 -15.69 1.06 -7.30
C LEU A 89 -15.80 -0.30 -7.98
N LEU A 90 -14.67 -0.83 -8.42
CA LEU A 90 -14.51 -2.21 -8.84
C LEU A 90 -13.43 -2.86 -7.97
N GLY A 91 -13.77 -3.92 -7.26
CA GLY A 91 -12.82 -4.60 -6.36
C GLY A 91 -13.47 -5.60 -5.40
N PRO A 92 -12.76 -6.02 -4.33
CA PRO A 92 -11.31 -5.90 -4.22
C PRO A 92 -10.60 -6.72 -5.30
N LEU A 93 -9.42 -6.28 -5.71
CA LEU A 93 -8.64 -6.84 -6.82
C LEU A 93 -7.23 -7.21 -6.36
N GLY A 94 -6.63 -8.15 -7.10
CA GLY A 94 -5.27 -8.61 -6.86
C GLY A 94 -5.12 -9.54 -5.66
N LYS A 95 -3.88 -9.98 -5.43
CA LYS A 95 -3.46 -10.82 -4.30
C LYS A 95 -2.85 -9.93 -3.22
N GLY A 96 -3.29 -10.12 -1.99
CA GLY A 96 -2.81 -9.36 -0.84
C GLY A 96 -1.55 -9.94 -0.20
N PHE A 97 -1.09 -9.28 0.86
CA PHE A 97 0.00 -9.75 1.71
C PHE A 97 -0.37 -11.05 2.45
N THR A 98 0.64 -11.84 2.75
CA THR A 98 0.49 -13.07 3.54
C THR A 98 0.28 -12.72 5.02
N VAL A 99 -0.92 -12.99 5.53
CA VAL A 99 -1.25 -12.89 6.96
C VAL A 99 -1.73 -14.26 7.43
N THR A 100 -0.87 -14.99 8.14
CA THR A 100 -1.15 -16.36 8.61
C THR A 100 -0.95 -16.48 10.11
N ALA A 101 -1.49 -17.53 10.71
CA ALA A 101 -1.31 -17.83 12.13
C ALA A 101 0.17 -18.06 12.53
N GLU A 102 1.03 -18.41 11.58
CA GLU A 102 2.47 -18.60 11.79
C GLU A 102 3.20 -17.31 12.15
N LEU A 103 2.59 -16.16 11.88
CA LEU A 103 3.12 -14.84 12.24
C LEU A 103 2.86 -14.46 13.71
N LYS A 104 2.09 -15.27 14.46
CA LYS A 104 1.90 -15.05 15.89
C LYS A 104 3.23 -15.06 16.64
N GLY A 105 3.48 -14.01 17.41
CA GLY A 105 4.72 -13.80 18.15
C GLY A 105 5.92 -13.36 17.28
N LYS A 106 5.80 -13.35 15.94
CA LYS A 106 6.86 -12.92 15.04
C LYS A 106 6.97 -11.40 15.01
N ARG A 107 8.18 -10.90 14.78
CA ARG A 107 8.49 -9.49 14.61
C ARG A 107 8.37 -9.12 13.13
N ALA A 108 7.30 -8.41 12.80
CA ALA A 108 7.00 -7.94 11.48
C ALA A 108 7.40 -6.46 11.34
N CYS A 109 8.29 -6.15 10.40
CA CYS A 109 8.68 -4.78 10.10
C CYS A 109 8.08 -4.35 8.76
N LEU A 110 7.33 -3.25 8.77
CA LEU A 110 6.67 -2.66 7.62
C LEU A 110 7.42 -1.40 7.19
N VAL A 111 7.79 -1.30 5.91
CA VAL A 111 8.57 -0.17 5.39
C VAL A 111 7.79 0.54 4.29
N GLY A 112 7.34 1.77 4.55
CA GLY A 112 6.54 2.57 3.63
C GLY A 112 7.23 3.85 3.21
N GLY A 113 7.22 4.17 1.89
CA GLY A 113 7.75 5.43 1.36
C GLY A 113 6.66 6.31 0.77
N GLY A 114 6.44 7.51 1.34
CA GLY A 114 5.42 8.44 0.86
C GLY A 114 4.02 7.80 0.79
N ARG A 115 3.37 7.83 -0.38
CA ARG A 115 2.06 7.20 -0.58
C ARG A 115 2.08 5.66 -0.49
N GLY A 116 3.25 5.02 -0.62
CA GLY A 116 3.38 3.56 -0.45
C GLY A 116 3.05 3.05 0.95
N ILE A 117 2.90 3.95 1.93
CA ILE A 117 2.36 3.60 3.25
C ILE A 117 0.89 3.12 3.20
N ALA A 118 0.16 3.44 2.11
CA ALA A 118 -1.27 3.18 2.00
C ALA A 118 -1.68 1.74 2.33
N PRO A 119 -1.14 0.68 1.70
CA PRO A 119 -1.54 -0.69 1.97
C PRO A 119 -1.01 -1.23 3.30
N LEU A 120 -0.02 -0.56 3.92
CA LEU A 120 0.66 -1.05 5.11
C LEU A 120 -0.10 -0.76 6.42
N TYR A 121 -1.04 0.18 6.43
CA TYR A 121 -1.87 0.42 7.60
C TYR A 121 -2.81 -0.76 7.87
N PHE A 122 -3.56 -1.18 6.86
CA PHE A 122 -4.45 -2.34 6.96
C PHE A 122 -3.65 -3.61 7.31
N LEU A 123 -2.50 -3.81 6.67
CA LEU A 123 -1.60 -4.92 6.99
C LEU A 123 -1.16 -4.89 8.45
N GLY A 124 -0.70 -3.75 8.95
CA GLY A 124 -0.24 -3.61 10.33
C GLY A 124 -1.32 -3.94 11.35
N ARG A 125 -2.56 -3.51 11.11
CA ARG A 125 -3.72 -3.86 11.94
C ARG A 125 -3.98 -5.37 11.95
N GLU A 126 -4.05 -6.00 10.79
CA GLU A 126 -4.33 -7.44 10.66
C GLU A 126 -3.21 -8.29 11.26
N LEU A 127 -1.95 -7.91 11.08
CA LEU A 127 -0.80 -8.56 11.71
C LEU A 127 -0.85 -8.46 13.24
N LYS A 128 -1.22 -7.28 13.77
CA LYS A 128 -1.41 -7.09 15.21
C LYS A 128 -2.55 -7.97 15.75
N VAL A 129 -3.68 -8.07 15.04
CA VAL A 129 -4.79 -8.98 15.38
C VAL A 129 -4.34 -10.45 15.33
N ALA A 130 -3.50 -10.83 14.36
CA ALA A 130 -2.91 -12.15 14.26
C ALA A 130 -1.86 -12.44 15.37
N GLY A 131 -1.54 -11.46 16.22
CA GLY A 131 -0.61 -11.58 17.33
C GLY A 131 0.85 -11.38 16.99
N ALA A 132 1.17 -10.77 15.84
CA ALA A 132 2.51 -10.36 15.48
C ALA A 132 2.93 -9.08 16.25
N GLN A 133 4.23 -8.94 16.49
CA GLN A 133 4.85 -7.71 16.99
C GLN A 133 5.19 -6.83 15.78
N VAL A 134 4.43 -5.76 15.59
CA VAL A 134 4.55 -4.90 14.39
C VAL A 134 5.36 -3.65 14.71
N THR A 135 6.33 -3.32 13.85
CA THR A 135 7.00 -2.02 13.82
C THR A 135 6.89 -1.45 12.41
N VAL A 136 6.54 -0.17 12.30
CA VAL A 136 6.37 0.52 11.02
C VAL A 136 7.48 1.55 10.85
N LEU A 137 8.15 1.53 9.71
CA LEU A 137 9.08 2.58 9.26
C LEU A 137 8.40 3.39 8.15
N TYR A 138 8.23 4.68 8.36
CA TYR A 138 7.54 5.56 7.43
C TYR A 138 8.49 6.67 6.94
N GLY A 139 8.83 6.64 5.67
CA GLY A 139 9.72 7.59 5.02
C GLY A 139 9.01 8.61 4.15
N GLY A 140 9.56 9.82 4.11
CA GLY A 140 9.13 10.89 3.22
C GLY A 140 10.27 11.89 2.97
N ARG A 141 10.10 12.81 2.02
CA ARG A 141 11.07 13.87 1.79
C ARG A 141 11.06 14.88 2.93
N THR A 142 9.88 15.19 3.43
CA THR A 142 9.64 16.15 4.50
C THR A 142 8.53 15.65 5.43
N ILE A 143 8.29 16.31 6.55
CA ILE A 143 7.19 16.02 7.48
C ILE A 143 5.82 16.03 6.81
N GLN A 144 5.63 16.84 5.75
CA GLN A 144 4.38 16.90 4.99
C GLN A 144 4.08 15.62 4.21
N ASP A 145 5.09 14.82 3.89
CA ASP A 145 4.93 13.52 3.23
C ASP A 145 4.57 12.39 4.22
N LEU A 146 4.39 12.71 5.52
CA LEU A 146 4.05 11.77 6.59
C LEU A 146 2.67 12.06 7.24
N PRO A 147 1.58 12.32 6.47
CA PRO A 147 0.32 12.78 7.05
C PRO A 147 -0.38 11.76 7.93
N LEU A 148 -0.15 10.46 7.70
CA LEU A 148 -0.84 9.38 8.41
C LEU A 148 -0.18 8.97 9.74
N ARG A 149 0.93 9.59 10.16
CA ARG A 149 1.65 9.16 11.38
C ARG A 149 0.76 9.06 12.61
N GLY A 150 -0.08 10.06 12.87
CA GLY A 150 -1.01 10.04 13.99
C GLY A 150 -2.04 8.90 13.93
N LYS A 151 -2.42 8.46 12.73
CA LYS A 151 -3.33 7.32 12.55
C LYS A 151 -2.67 5.99 12.98
N PHE A 152 -1.40 5.78 12.63
CA PHE A 152 -0.63 4.62 13.08
C PHE A 152 -0.45 4.62 14.61
N GLU A 153 -0.10 5.76 15.19
CA GLU A 153 0.03 5.93 16.63
C GLU A 153 -1.27 5.62 17.38
N THR A 154 -2.40 6.16 16.90
CA THR A 154 -3.73 5.90 17.47
C THR A 154 -4.11 4.42 17.38
N ALA A 155 -3.70 3.71 16.33
CA ALA A 155 -3.90 2.26 16.20
C ALA A 155 -2.97 1.45 17.10
N GLY A 156 -2.05 2.10 17.83
CA GLY A 156 -1.04 1.44 18.66
C GLY A 156 -0.07 0.59 17.83
N LEU A 157 0.30 1.11 16.66
CA LEU A 157 1.34 0.55 15.81
C LEU A 157 2.62 1.38 16.01
N PRO A 158 3.67 0.83 16.64
CA PRO A 158 4.95 1.49 16.81
C PRO A 158 5.47 2.05 15.49
N LEU A 159 5.81 3.34 15.45
CA LEU A 159 6.15 4.05 14.24
C LEU A 159 7.51 4.76 14.36
N LEU A 160 8.41 4.44 13.45
CA LEU A 160 9.68 5.13 13.25
C LEU A 160 9.60 5.94 11.95
N CYS A 161 9.76 7.24 12.06
CA CYS A 161 9.71 8.14 10.90
C CYS A 161 11.10 8.53 10.44
N ALA A 162 11.27 8.70 9.12
CA ALA A 162 12.47 9.25 8.50
C ALA A 162 12.08 10.33 7.47
N THR A 163 12.81 11.44 7.45
CA THR A 163 12.66 12.48 6.43
C THR A 163 13.99 12.86 5.84
N ASP A 164 14.06 13.01 4.52
CA ASP A 164 15.30 13.31 3.82
C ASP A 164 15.91 14.63 4.30
N ASP A 165 15.07 15.65 4.56
CA ASP A 165 15.47 16.97 5.06
C ASP A 165 15.71 17.03 6.57
N GLY A 166 15.30 16.01 7.34
CA GLY A 166 15.41 15.98 8.79
C GLY A 166 14.33 16.78 9.53
N SER A 167 13.25 17.17 8.84
CA SER A 167 12.14 17.93 9.45
C SER A 167 11.33 17.11 10.48
N PHE A 168 11.45 15.77 10.46
CA PHE A 168 10.84 14.90 11.44
C PHE A 168 11.50 13.52 11.50
N GLY A 169 11.71 13.01 12.71
CA GLY A 169 12.28 11.68 12.95
C GLY A 169 13.76 11.57 12.57
N PHE A 170 14.14 10.44 11.97
CA PHE A 170 15.50 10.22 11.48
C PHE A 170 15.77 11.10 10.26
N LYS A 171 16.90 11.82 10.25
CA LYS A 171 17.34 12.57 9.07
C LYS A 171 18.05 11.65 8.09
N GLY A 172 17.45 11.44 6.92
CA GLY A 172 17.95 10.56 5.86
C GLY A 172 16.86 9.65 5.30
N LEU A 173 17.26 8.68 4.51
CA LEU A 173 16.35 7.74 3.85
C LEU A 173 15.75 6.73 4.84
N VAL A 174 14.52 6.31 4.62
CA VAL A 174 13.87 5.26 5.42
C VAL A 174 14.63 3.93 5.37
N THR A 175 15.37 3.67 4.29
CA THR A 175 16.23 2.49 4.15
C THR A 175 17.45 2.52 5.04
N GLU A 176 18.02 3.69 5.33
CA GLU A 176 19.09 3.86 6.32
C GLU A 176 18.54 3.68 7.74
N SER A 177 17.32 4.21 7.99
CA SER A 177 16.61 3.97 9.24
C SER A 177 16.31 2.48 9.45
N LEU A 178 15.91 1.76 8.39
CA LEU A 178 15.72 0.30 8.41
C LEU A 178 17.03 -0.43 8.76
N GLU A 179 18.15 -0.06 8.15
CA GLU A 179 19.42 -0.70 8.42
C GLU A 179 19.81 -0.60 9.91
N ARG A 180 19.73 0.61 10.47
CA ARG A 180 19.97 0.86 11.89
C ARG A 180 18.98 0.13 12.81
N PHE A 181 17.72 0.03 12.40
CA PHE A 181 16.72 -0.74 13.12
C PHE A 181 17.10 -2.23 13.17
N LEU A 182 17.43 -2.83 12.02
CA LEU A 182 17.79 -4.23 11.90
C LEU A 182 19.12 -4.62 12.58
N GLU A 183 19.97 -3.65 12.86
CA GLU A 183 21.19 -3.86 13.67
C GLU A 183 20.88 -4.03 15.16
N ARG A 184 19.80 -3.42 15.64
CA ARG A 184 19.41 -3.39 17.06
C ARG A 184 18.30 -4.39 17.38
N GLU A 185 17.37 -4.52 16.47
CA GLU A 185 16.17 -5.33 16.65
C GLU A 185 16.00 -6.27 15.44
N PRO A 186 16.13 -7.59 15.63
CA PRO A 186 15.93 -8.52 14.53
C PRO A 186 14.46 -8.53 14.11
N ALA A 187 14.22 -8.63 12.80
CA ALA A 187 12.90 -8.86 12.21
C ALA A 187 12.80 -10.28 11.67
N ASP A 188 11.63 -10.90 11.82
CA ASP A 188 11.35 -12.24 11.30
C ASP A 188 10.74 -12.20 9.88
N VAL A 189 10.12 -11.07 9.53
CA VAL A 189 9.55 -10.81 8.20
C VAL A 189 9.53 -9.30 7.90
N LEU A 190 9.74 -8.95 6.64
CA LEU A 190 9.62 -7.58 6.12
C LEU A 190 8.47 -7.47 5.13
N PHE A 191 7.80 -6.33 5.16
CA PHE A 191 6.79 -5.95 4.16
C PHE A 191 7.09 -4.54 3.68
N ALA A 192 7.06 -4.30 2.38
CA ALA A 192 7.37 -2.96 1.89
C ALA A 192 6.48 -2.52 0.73
N CYS A 193 6.26 -1.19 0.67
CA CYS A 193 5.64 -0.53 -0.47
C CYS A 193 6.14 0.91 -0.57
N GLY A 194 6.51 1.33 -1.77
CA GLY A 194 7.02 2.66 -2.04
C GLY A 194 7.74 2.76 -3.38
N PRO A 195 8.57 3.77 -3.59
CA PRO A 195 9.35 3.94 -4.81
C PRO A 195 10.29 2.74 -5.07
N ASP A 196 10.46 2.36 -6.34
CA ASP A 196 11.30 1.23 -6.74
C ASP A 196 12.73 1.27 -6.15
N PRO A 197 13.46 2.42 -6.14
CA PRO A 197 14.78 2.48 -5.51
C PRO A 197 14.76 2.12 -4.02
N MET A 198 13.73 2.58 -3.29
CA MET A 198 13.55 2.24 -1.88
C MET A 198 13.31 0.73 -1.71
N MET A 199 12.38 0.16 -2.49
CA MET A 199 12.05 -1.26 -2.40
C MET A 199 13.24 -2.15 -2.78
N ARG A 200 14.05 -1.76 -3.77
CA ARG A 200 15.30 -2.43 -4.14
C ARG A 200 16.27 -2.48 -2.95
N THR A 201 16.51 -1.35 -2.30
CA THR A 201 17.39 -1.28 -1.13
C THR A 201 16.84 -2.13 0.04
N VAL A 202 15.53 -2.10 0.29
CA VAL A 202 14.90 -3.00 1.28
C VAL A 202 15.10 -4.46 0.90
N SER A 203 14.98 -4.81 -0.39
CA SER A 203 15.24 -6.17 -0.89
C SER A 203 16.67 -6.63 -0.65
N GLU A 204 17.65 -5.74 -0.80
CA GLU A 204 19.07 -6.01 -0.52
C GLU A 204 19.30 -6.25 0.98
N HIS A 205 18.75 -5.39 1.86
CA HIS A 205 18.84 -5.56 3.30
C HIS A 205 18.22 -6.90 3.76
N ALA A 206 17.04 -7.24 3.22
CA ALA A 206 16.36 -8.51 3.48
C ALA A 206 17.20 -9.70 3.01
N GLY A 207 17.79 -9.61 1.80
CA GLY A 207 18.62 -10.67 1.23
C GLY A 207 19.89 -10.95 2.02
N ARG A 208 20.63 -9.90 2.39
CA ARG A 208 21.85 -10.02 3.21
C ARG A 208 21.59 -10.70 4.56
N ARG A 209 20.42 -10.45 5.14
CA ARG A 209 20.01 -10.99 6.45
C ARG A 209 19.16 -12.26 6.36
N ARG A 210 18.83 -12.72 5.15
CA ARG A 210 17.97 -13.87 4.86
C ARG A 210 16.57 -13.72 5.51
N ILE A 211 16.04 -12.50 5.59
CA ILE A 211 14.73 -12.23 6.12
C ILE A 211 13.70 -12.36 4.98
N PRO A 212 12.64 -13.17 5.14
CA PRO A 212 11.52 -13.20 4.19
C PRO A 212 10.94 -11.80 3.99
N CYS A 213 10.64 -11.43 2.74
CA CYS A 213 10.12 -10.12 2.44
C CYS A 213 9.08 -10.18 1.31
N GLU A 214 7.99 -9.45 1.49
CA GLU A 214 6.96 -9.22 0.48
C GLU A 214 6.88 -7.74 0.11
N PHE A 215 6.67 -7.47 -1.18
CA PHE A 215 6.56 -6.14 -1.74
C PHE A 215 5.23 -5.94 -2.43
N SER A 216 4.56 -4.82 -2.17
CA SER A 216 3.44 -4.37 -2.98
C SER A 216 3.96 -3.46 -4.09
N LEU A 217 3.92 -3.94 -5.33
CA LEU A 217 4.38 -3.21 -6.51
C LEU A 217 3.30 -2.28 -7.05
N GLU A 218 3.71 -1.11 -7.53
CA GLU A 218 2.86 -0.17 -8.26
C GLU A 218 3.07 -0.31 -9.76
N SER A 219 2.00 -0.13 -10.55
CA SER A 219 2.06 -0.08 -12.02
C SER A 219 0.92 0.76 -12.57
N MET A 220 1.11 1.27 -13.79
CA MET A 220 0.00 1.83 -14.54
C MET A 220 -0.99 0.72 -14.92
N MET A 221 -2.26 0.93 -14.58
CA MET A 221 -3.32 -0.05 -14.84
C MET A 221 -4.41 0.55 -15.73
N GLY A 222 -4.67 -0.08 -16.86
CA GLY A 222 -5.80 0.28 -17.72
C GLY A 222 -7.09 -0.38 -17.24
N CYS A 223 -7.13 -1.70 -17.14
CA CYS A 223 -8.33 -2.46 -16.78
C CYS A 223 -8.39 -2.89 -15.29
N GLY A 224 -7.27 -3.22 -14.66
CA GLY A 224 -7.19 -3.75 -13.29
C GLY A 224 -7.62 -5.21 -13.11
N ILE A 225 -8.01 -5.92 -14.19
CA ILE A 225 -8.61 -7.26 -14.15
C ILE A 225 -7.90 -8.29 -15.05
N GLY A 226 -6.65 -8.04 -15.39
CA GLY A 226 -5.84 -8.98 -16.18
C GLY A 226 -6.04 -8.94 -17.70
N ALA A 227 -6.97 -8.15 -18.26
CA ALA A 227 -7.34 -8.21 -19.67
C ALA A 227 -6.40 -7.46 -20.62
N CYS A 228 -5.87 -6.28 -20.23
CA CYS A 228 -5.21 -5.35 -21.16
C CYS A 228 -3.68 -5.48 -21.26
N TRP A 229 -3.05 -6.29 -20.41
CA TRP A 229 -1.58 -6.44 -20.34
C TRP A 229 -0.78 -5.14 -20.09
N GLY A 230 -1.43 -4.06 -19.64
CA GLY A 230 -0.76 -2.78 -19.41
C GLY A 230 0.05 -2.70 -18.12
N CYS A 231 -0.11 -3.66 -17.19
CA CYS A 231 0.54 -3.67 -15.88
C CYS A 231 1.55 -4.82 -15.72
N VAL A 232 2.25 -5.17 -16.81
CA VAL A 232 3.21 -6.29 -16.79
C VAL A 232 4.48 -5.94 -16.05
N HIS A 233 5.03 -6.92 -15.35
CA HIS A 233 6.31 -6.83 -14.66
C HIS A 233 7.10 -8.13 -14.85
N ARG A 234 8.43 -8.02 -14.91
CA ARG A 234 9.30 -9.20 -15.00
C ARG A 234 9.44 -9.86 -13.63
N ILE A 235 9.29 -11.16 -13.63
CA ILE A 235 9.50 -11.98 -12.43
C ILE A 235 10.38 -13.18 -12.73
N ARG A 236 10.87 -13.81 -11.65
CA ARG A 236 11.51 -15.11 -11.66
C ARG A 236 10.61 -16.11 -10.98
N ASP A 237 10.33 -17.21 -11.65
CA ASP A 237 9.60 -18.36 -11.13
C ASP A 237 10.42 -19.65 -11.30
N GLU A 238 9.89 -20.78 -10.82
CA GLU A 238 10.53 -22.10 -10.96
C GLU A 238 10.83 -22.47 -12.41
N GLY A 239 10.03 -21.99 -13.36
CA GLY A 239 10.22 -22.18 -14.81
C GLY A 239 11.18 -21.21 -15.48
N GLY A 240 11.82 -20.31 -14.74
CA GLY A 240 12.70 -19.26 -15.24
C GLY A 240 12.09 -17.86 -15.22
N ASP A 241 12.70 -16.94 -15.96
CA ASP A 241 12.24 -15.54 -16.05
C ASP A 241 10.98 -15.44 -16.92
N GLY A 242 10.00 -14.68 -16.44
CA GLY A 242 8.70 -14.51 -17.09
C GLY A 242 8.11 -13.13 -16.91
N TRP A 243 6.86 -12.97 -17.35
CA TRP A 243 6.08 -11.75 -17.22
C TRP A 243 4.76 -12.06 -16.52
N VAL A 244 4.40 -11.24 -15.55
CA VAL A 244 3.11 -11.31 -14.84
C VAL A 244 2.34 -10.01 -14.95
N LYS A 245 1.03 -10.10 -14.81
CA LYS A 245 0.15 -8.94 -14.69
C LYS A 245 0.00 -8.58 -13.22
N ILE A 246 0.53 -7.43 -12.80
CA ILE A 246 0.46 -6.96 -11.41
C ILE A 246 -1.00 -6.93 -10.89
N CYS A 247 -1.97 -6.55 -11.72
CA CYS A 247 -3.36 -6.47 -11.31
C CYS A 247 -4.03 -7.82 -11.02
N GLU A 248 -3.49 -8.92 -11.53
CA GLU A 248 -4.08 -10.26 -11.41
C GLU A 248 -3.26 -11.17 -10.49
N GLU A 249 -1.94 -11.19 -10.67
CA GLU A 249 -1.04 -12.07 -9.96
C GLU A 249 -0.38 -11.41 -8.74
N GLY A 250 -0.32 -10.06 -8.71
CA GLY A 250 0.07 -9.22 -7.61
C GLY A 250 -1.14 -8.45 -7.03
N PRO A 251 -0.95 -7.25 -6.48
CA PRO A 251 0.27 -6.45 -6.49
C PRO A 251 1.37 -6.94 -5.56
N VAL A 252 1.09 -7.87 -4.66
CA VAL A 252 2.04 -8.36 -3.67
C VAL A 252 2.82 -9.55 -4.21
N PHE A 253 4.14 -9.45 -4.14
CA PHE A 253 5.08 -10.50 -4.54
C PHE A 253 6.15 -10.74 -3.48
N ARG A 254 6.59 -11.97 -3.34
CA ARG A 254 7.77 -12.31 -2.55
C ARG A 254 9.03 -11.75 -3.20
N ARG A 255 10.00 -11.36 -2.37
CA ARG A 255 11.29 -10.79 -2.78
C ARG A 255 12.00 -11.62 -3.85
N ASP A 256 12.02 -12.93 -3.70
CA ASP A 256 12.73 -13.88 -4.56
C ASP A 256 12.15 -13.97 -5.98
N ARG A 257 10.90 -13.53 -6.17
CA ARG A 257 10.25 -13.49 -7.48
C ARG A 257 10.49 -12.19 -8.25
N ILE A 258 10.79 -11.09 -7.59
CA ILE A 258 10.84 -9.77 -8.24
C ILE A 258 12.18 -9.59 -8.96
N MET A 259 12.10 -9.25 -10.23
CA MET A 259 13.24 -8.80 -11.03
C MET A 259 13.23 -7.27 -11.10
N TRP A 260 14.10 -6.65 -10.30
CA TRP A 260 14.24 -5.20 -10.33
C TRP A 260 14.84 -4.75 -11.65
N THR A 261 14.14 -3.87 -12.39
CA THR A 261 14.70 -3.22 -13.60
C THR A 261 15.78 -2.24 -13.20
N GLU A 262 16.83 -2.11 -14.02
CA GLU A 262 17.92 -1.15 -13.83
C GLU A 262 17.45 0.30 -13.95
#